data_3cb869c65d1f14454a25733ea7100080
#
_entry.id   3cb869c65d1f14454a25733ea7100080
#
_cell.length_a   1.000
_cell.length_b   1.000
_cell.length_c   1.000
_cell.angle_alpha   90.00
_cell.angle_beta   90.00
_cell.angle_gamma   90.00
#
_symmetry.space_group_name_H-M   'P 1'
#
loop_
_entity.id
_entity.type
_entity.pdbx_description
1 polymer ?
#
loop_
_entity_poly.entity_id
_entity_poly.type
_entity_poly.pdbx_seq_one_letter_code
_entity_poly.pdbx_strand_id
1 'polypeptide(L)'
;MSNSFEQISLKHGFMKHNGGVMFRNISENEYEFKSVINENHLNAAGITHGGYLAALIDAGAGTAAHRSAQNAPCVTISLDLKYIGASKIGDEIIGNVKILKKTKTLVFLFCELKCNDKIITSASGVWKILKIKS
;
A
#
# COMPACT_ATOMS: atom_id res chain seq x y z
N MET A 1 11.63 15.51 10.92
CA MET A 1 10.96 14.97 9.74
C MET A 1 9.46 15.09 9.89
N SER A 2 8.80 15.55 8.85
CA SER A 2 7.34 15.66 8.84
C SER A 2 6.71 14.28 8.68
N ASN A 3 5.70 13.96 9.51
CA ASN A 3 4.87 12.78 9.35
C ASN A 3 3.59 13.08 8.58
N SER A 4 3.59 14.15 7.79
CA SER A 4 2.46 14.52 6.95
C SER A 4 2.34 13.61 5.75
N PHE A 5 1.11 13.36 5.32
CA PHE A 5 0.88 12.63 4.07
C PHE A 5 1.41 13.42 2.88
N GLU A 6 2.03 12.72 1.95
CA GLU A 6 2.51 13.28 0.68
C GLU A 6 2.09 12.38 -0.47
N GLN A 7 1.86 12.97 -1.65
CA GLN A 7 1.55 12.21 -2.85
C GLN A 7 2.80 11.48 -3.35
N ILE A 8 2.71 10.16 -3.51
CA ILE A 8 3.83 9.36 -4.01
C ILE A 8 3.68 8.92 -5.46
N SER A 9 2.49 9.10 -6.05
CA SER A 9 2.21 8.67 -7.42
C SER A 9 2.54 9.80 -8.40
N LEU A 10 3.82 10.16 -8.49
CA LEU A 10 4.28 11.32 -9.25
C LEU A 10 4.51 11.02 -10.73
N LYS A 11 4.83 9.77 -11.06
CA LYS A 11 5.13 9.35 -12.42
C LYS A 11 3.90 8.73 -13.05
N HIS A 12 3.80 8.84 -14.38
CA HIS A 12 2.75 8.17 -15.14
C HIS A 12 2.74 6.68 -14.83
N GLY A 13 1.55 6.12 -14.69
CA GLY A 13 1.37 4.72 -14.40
C GLY A 13 0.01 4.45 -13.80
N PHE A 14 -0.19 3.20 -13.41
CA PHE A 14 -1.50 2.73 -12.93
C PHE A 14 -2.00 3.52 -11.74
N MET A 15 -1.17 3.75 -10.71
CA MET A 15 -1.63 4.42 -9.51
C MET A 15 -1.94 5.90 -9.73
N LYS A 16 -1.09 6.61 -10.49
CA LYS A 16 -1.37 8.01 -10.82
C LYS A 16 -2.64 8.14 -11.64
N HIS A 17 -2.83 7.24 -12.62
CA HIS A 17 -4.04 7.21 -13.45
C HIS A 17 -5.30 6.99 -12.62
N ASN A 18 -5.21 6.22 -11.55
CA ASN A 18 -6.34 5.86 -10.69
C ASN A 18 -6.46 6.74 -9.43
N GLY A 19 -5.91 7.95 -9.45
CA GLY A 19 -6.11 8.94 -8.39
C GLY A 19 -4.94 9.09 -7.42
N GLY A 20 -3.93 8.26 -7.54
CA GLY A 20 -2.73 8.37 -6.71
C GLY A 20 -2.88 7.83 -5.31
N VAL A 21 -1.79 7.87 -4.57
CA VAL A 21 -1.71 7.39 -3.18
C VAL A 21 -1.01 8.42 -2.33
N MET A 22 -1.62 8.78 -1.21
CA MET A 22 -0.99 9.61 -0.19
C MET A 22 -0.27 8.70 0.81
N PHE A 23 0.93 9.05 1.22
CA PHE A 23 1.79 8.19 2.02
C PHE A 23 2.52 8.99 3.09
N ARG A 24 2.75 8.37 4.25
CA ARG A 24 3.58 8.97 5.29
C ARG A 24 4.34 7.91 6.09
N ASN A 25 5.47 8.33 6.67
CA ASN A 25 6.20 7.54 7.64
C ASN A 25 5.60 7.75 9.02
N ILE A 26 5.45 6.69 9.80
CA ILE A 26 5.11 6.77 11.22
C ILE A 26 6.38 6.56 12.04
N SER A 27 7.11 5.49 11.73
CA SER A 27 8.39 5.17 12.32
C SER A 27 9.23 4.43 11.29
N GLU A 28 10.38 3.94 11.69
CA GLU A 28 11.25 3.18 10.78
C GLU A 28 10.60 1.85 10.34
N ASN A 29 9.65 1.31 11.12
CA ASN A 29 9.00 0.03 10.85
C ASN A 29 7.48 0.14 10.66
N GLU A 30 6.96 1.37 10.60
CA GLU A 30 5.52 1.58 10.43
C GLU A 30 5.25 2.73 9.48
N TYR A 31 4.27 2.52 8.59
CA TYR A 31 3.92 3.48 7.54
C TYR A 31 2.41 3.49 7.34
N GLU A 32 1.89 4.60 6.84
CA GLU A 32 0.48 4.71 6.47
C GLU A 32 0.34 5.27 5.06
N PHE A 33 -0.73 4.84 4.40
CA PHE A 33 -1.10 5.39 3.10
C PHE A 33 -2.62 5.49 3.04
N LYS A 34 -3.12 6.28 2.09
CA LYS A 34 -4.56 6.45 1.94
C LYS A 34 -4.96 6.77 0.51
N SER A 35 -6.22 6.47 0.21
CA SER A 35 -6.85 6.73 -1.06
C SER A 35 -8.33 6.96 -0.84
N VAL A 36 -8.93 7.88 -1.60
CA VAL A 36 -10.39 8.07 -1.62
C VAL A 36 -10.94 7.31 -2.82
N ILE A 37 -11.97 6.51 -2.59
CA ILE A 37 -12.58 5.69 -3.63
C ILE A 37 -13.38 6.56 -4.57
N ASN A 38 -13.10 6.45 -5.87
CA ASN A 38 -13.84 7.14 -6.93
C ASN A 38 -14.50 6.13 -7.87
N GLU A 39 -15.23 6.63 -8.87
CA GLU A 39 -16.01 5.78 -9.78
C GLU A 39 -15.15 4.81 -10.58
N ASN A 40 -13.87 5.14 -10.84
CA ASN A 40 -12.96 4.26 -11.58
C ASN A 40 -12.48 3.05 -10.76
N HIS A 41 -12.75 3.05 -9.47
CA HIS A 41 -12.34 1.97 -8.56
C HIS A 41 -13.42 0.92 -8.34
N LEU A 42 -14.60 1.09 -8.94
CA LEU A 42 -15.76 0.24 -8.64
C LEU A 42 -15.78 -1.01 -9.50
N ASN A 43 -16.36 -2.08 -8.95
CA ASN A 43 -16.67 -3.29 -9.72
C ASN A 43 -18.10 -3.23 -10.29
N ALA A 44 -18.53 -4.28 -10.96
CA ALA A 44 -19.86 -4.34 -11.56
C ALA A 44 -21.00 -4.25 -10.54
N ALA A 45 -20.75 -4.57 -9.28
CA ALA A 45 -21.75 -4.48 -8.21
C ALA A 45 -21.81 -3.09 -7.58
N GLY A 46 -20.96 -2.14 -8.00
CA GLY A 46 -20.96 -0.77 -7.49
C GLY A 46 -20.22 -0.59 -6.18
N ILE A 47 -19.42 -1.56 -5.77
CA ILE A 47 -18.52 -1.43 -4.60
C ILE A 47 -17.07 -1.46 -5.08
N THR A 48 -16.14 -1.10 -4.21
CA THR A 48 -14.72 -1.05 -4.58
C THR A 48 -14.24 -2.40 -5.10
N HIS A 49 -13.60 -2.38 -6.27
CA HIS A 49 -13.04 -3.57 -6.89
C HIS A 49 -11.90 -4.13 -6.03
N GLY A 50 -11.93 -5.43 -5.74
CA GLY A 50 -10.87 -6.06 -4.95
C GLY A 50 -9.49 -5.91 -5.58
N GLY A 51 -9.43 -5.91 -6.91
CA GLY A 51 -8.17 -5.66 -7.63
C GLY A 51 -7.59 -4.28 -7.37
N TYR A 52 -8.45 -3.26 -7.20
CA TYR A 52 -7.96 -1.93 -6.83
C TYR A 52 -7.38 -1.94 -5.41
N LEU A 53 -8.05 -2.59 -4.47
CA LEU A 53 -7.54 -2.71 -3.09
C LEU A 53 -6.20 -3.45 -3.07
N ALA A 54 -6.05 -4.49 -3.89
CA ALA A 54 -4.78 -5.20 -4.04
C ALA A 54 -3.69 -4.28 -4.61
N ALA A 55 -4.02 -3.49 -5.64
CA ALA A 55 -3.09 -2.53 -6.22
C ALA A 55 -2.68 -1.45 -5.22
N LEU A 56 -3.64 -0.97 -4.42
CA LEU A 56 -3.39 0.02 -3.38
C LEU A 56 -2.42 -0.52 -2.32
N ILE A 57 -2.64 -1.76 -1.87
CA ILE A 57 -1.73 -2.42 -0.93
C ILE A 57 -0.35 -2.60 -1.55
N ASP A 58 -0.29 -3.10 -2.79
CA ASP A 58 0.99 -3.31 -3.47
C ASP A 58 1.78 -2.00 -3.58
N ALA A 59 1.12 -0.91 -3.92
CA ALA A 59 1.77 0.40 -4.02
C ALA A 59 2.21 0.94 -2.66
N GLY A 60 1.33 0.91 -1.65
CA GLY A 60 1.62 1.44 -0.32
C GLY A 60 2.64 0.59 0.43
N ALA A 61 2.43 -0.72 0.46
CA ALA A 61 3.36 -1.63 1.13
C ALA A 61 4.70 -1.71 0.39
N GLY A 62 4.68 -1.64 -0.94
CA GLY A 62 5.91 -1.60 -1.74
C GLY A 62 6.74 -0.35 -1.44
N THR A 63 6.09 0.80 -1.28
CA THR A 63 6.76 2.04 -0.88
C THR A 63 7.34 1.90 0.53
N ALA A 64 6.60 1.29 1.45
CA ALA A 64 7.08 1.04 2.80
C ALA A 64 8.32 0.12 2.78
N ALA A 65 8.29 -0.95 1.99
CA ALA A 65 9.44 -1.84 1.84
C ALA A 65 10.65 -1.08 1.31
N HIS A 66 10.46 -0.27 0.27
CA HIS A 66 11.51 0.56 -0.32
C HIS A 66 12.13 1.50 0.72
N ARG A 67 11.31 2.24 1.45
CA ARG A 67 11.81 3.17 2.48
C ARG A 67 12.49 2.44 3.63
N SER A 68 11.96 1.31 4.07
CA SER A 68 12.57 0.52 5.15
C SER A 68 13.92 -0.07 4.73
N ALA A 69 14.13 -0.27 3.43
CA ALA A 69 15.36 -0.79 2.86
C ALA A 69 16.31 0.35 2.42
N GLN A 70 16.24 1.50 3.08
CA GLN A 70 17.08 2.67 2.83
C GLN A 70 16.99 3.13 1.37
N ASN A 71 15.76 3.14 0.85
CA ASN A 71 15.42 3.55 -0.52
C ASN A 71 16.05 2.66 -1.61
N ALA A 72 16.38 1.42 -1.28
CA ALA A 72 16.77 0.45 -2.30
C ALA A 72 15.54 0.03 -3.11
N PRO A 73 15.69 -0.23 -4.41
CA PRO A 73 14.58 -0.76 -5.20
C PRO A 73 14.11 -2.11 -4.63
N CYS A 74 12.79 -2.28 -4.54
CA CYS A 74 12.19 -3.51 -4.07
C CYS A 74 11.14 -3.98 -5.06
N VAL A 75 10.99 -5.30 -5.19
CA VAL A 75 9.93 -5.89 -6.02
C VAL A 75 9.13 -6.87 -5.18
N THR A 76 7.83 -6.93 -5.45
CA THR A 76 6.91 -7.82 -4.76
C THR A 76 7.20 -9.28 -5.17
N ILE A 77 7.43 -10.14 -4.19
CA ILE A 77 7.55 -11.59 -4.43
C ILE A 77 6.22 -12.27 -4.16
N SER A 78 5.59 -11.91 -3.06
CA SER A 78 4.36 -12.57 -2.62
C SER A 78 3.47 -11.55 -1.93
N LEU A 79 2.17 -11.64 -2.19
CA LEU A 79 1.16 -10.80 -1.56
C LEU A 79 -0.08 -11.65 -1.35
N ASP A 80 -0.39 -11.92 -0.09
CA ASP A 80 -1.54 -12.73 0.32
C ASP A 80 -2.57 -11.81 0.97
N LEU A 81 -3.75 -11.71 0.35
CA LEU A 81 -4.82 -10.82 0.80
C LEU A 81 -6.03 -11.60 1.28
N LYS A 82 -6.69 -11.05 2.30
CA LYS A 82 -8.01 -11.48 2.74
C LYS A 82 -8.95 -10.29 2.63
N TYR A 83 -10.01 -10.43 1.85
CA TYR A 83 -11.05 -9.40 1.72
C TYR A 83 -12.11 -9.66 2.79
N ILE A 84 -12.26 -8.71 3.71
CA ILE A 84 -13.05 -8.88 4.92
C ILE A 84 -14.32 -8.05 4.86
N GLY A 85 -14.26 -6.86 4.30
CA GLY A 85 -15.39 -5.94 4.22
C GLY A 85 -15.42 -5.20 2.90
N ALA A 86 -16.51 -4.44 2.68
CA ALA A 86 -16.72 -3.68 1.46
C ALA A 86 -16.50 -2.20 1.70
N SER A 87 -16.14 -1.48 0.63
CA SER A 87 -16.09 -0.02 0.62
C SER A 87 -16.79 0.49 -0.64
N LYS A 88 -17.13 1.77 -0.65
CA LYS A 88 -17.92 2.37 -1.72
C LYS A 88 -17.33 3.72 -2.12
N ILE A 89 -17.87 4.30 -3.18
CA ILE A 89 -17.45 5.62 -3.68
C ILE A 89 -17.53 6.65 -2.55
N GLY A 90 -16.49 7.48 -2.45
CA GLY A 90 -16.38 8.52 -1.41
C GLY A 90 -15.72 8.05 -0.13
N ASP A 91 -15.58 6.75 0.10
CA ASP A 91 -14.92 6.24 1.29
C ASP A 91 -13.42 6.54 1.23
N GLU A 92 -12.86 6.94 2.37
CA GLU A 92 -11.42 7.07 2.52
C GLU A 92 -10.88 5.76 3.08
N ILE A 93 -9.96 5.16 2.35
CA ILE A 93 -9.29 3.92 2.74
C ILE A 93 -7.94 4.29 3.33
N ILE A 94 -7.67 3.83 4.54
CA ILE A 94 -6.40 4.06 5.23
C ILE A 94 -5.69 2.71 5.36
N GLY A 95 -4.47 2.64 4.83
CA GLY A 95 -3.61 1.48 4.95
C GLY A 95 -2.57 1.70 6.04
N ASN A 96 -2.30 0.67 6.81
CA ASN A 96 -1.23 0.67 7.80
C ASN A 96 -0.30 -0.49 7.50
N VAL A 97 0.99 -0.19 7.40
CA VAL A 97 2.02 -1.19 7.11
C VAL A 97 2.93 -1.31 8.32
N LYS A 98 3.17 -2.55 8.74
CA LYS A 98 4.17 -2.86 9.76
C LYS A 98 5.22 -3.77 9.16
N ILE A 99 6.48 -3.36 9.23
CA ILE A 99 7.61 -4.19 8.83
C ILE A 99 7.85 -5.19 9.94
N LEU A 100 7.70 -6.48 9.64
CA LEU A 100 7.85 -7.56 10.61
C LEU A 100 9.30 -7.98 10.74
N LYS A 101 9.98 -8.07 9.60
CA LYS A 101 11.39 -8.47 9.56
C LYS A 101 12.01 -8.00 8.27
N LYS A 102 13.23 -7.51 8.35
CA LYS A 102 14.04 -7.17 7.20
C LYS A 102 15.34 -7.97 7.27
N THR A 103 15.64 -8.69 6.19
CA THR A 103 16.91 -9.37 6.03
C THR A 103 17.76 -8.58 5.03
N LYS A 104 18.92 -9.09 4.69
CA LYS A 104 19.78 -8.46 3.69
C LYS A 104 19.11 -8.36 2.31
N THR A 105 18.21 -9.29 1.99
CA THR A 105 17.62 -9.39 0.65
C THR A 105 16.08 -9.35 0.63
N LEU A 106 15.42 -9.44 1.79
CA LEU A 106 13.97 -9.56 1.86
C LEU A 106 13.37 -8.64 2.92
N VAL A 107 12.14 -8.16 2.64
CA VAL A 107 11.33 -7.45 3.60
C VAL A 107 10.03 -8.22 3.79
N PHE A 108 9.73 -8.58 5.03
CA PHE A 108 8.48 -9.23 5.42
C PHE A 108 7.61 -8.20 6.12
N LEU A 109 6.36 -8.06 5.68
CA LEU A 109 5.49 -7.04 6.25
C LEU A 109 4.05 -7.52 6.37
N PHE A 110 3.29 -6.80 7.17
CA PHE A 110 1.86 -6.96 7.34
C PHE A 110 1.18 -5.63 7.02
N CYS A 111 0.03 -5.69 6.37
CA CYS A 111 -0.72 -4.50 5.97
C CYS A 111 -2.21 -4.71 6.22
N GLU A 112 -2.87 -3.67 6.76
CA GLU A 112 -4.31 -3.65 6.89
C GLU A 112 -4.88 -2.43 6.20
N LEU A 113 -6.02 -2.60 5.53
CA LEU A 113 -6.82 -1.48 5.03
C LEU A 113 -8.04 -1.31 5.91
N LYS A 114 -8.30 -0.07 6.32
CA LYS A 114 -9.48 0.30 7.12
C LYS A 114 -10.31 1.33 6.40
N CYS A 115 -11.62 1.22 6.61
CA CYS A 115 -12.60 2.21 6.19
C CYS A 115 -13.52 2.46 7.38
N ASN A 116 -13.65 3.71 7.84
CA ASN A 116 -14.43 4.07 9.02
C ASN A 116 -14.04 3.21 10.25
N ASP A 117 -12.75 3.05 10.46
CA ASP A 117 -12.15 2.27 11.56
C ASP A 117 -12.44 0.76 11.52
N LYS A 118 -13.05 0.26 10.43
CA LYS A 118 -13.28 -1.17 10.24
C LYS A 118 -12.28 -1.73 9.27
N ILE A 119 -11.70 -2.89 9.61
CA ILE A 119 -10.77 -3.58 8.70
C ILE A 119 -11.57 -4.13 7.53
N ILE A 120 -11.19 -3.76 6.31
CA ILE A 120 -11.81 -4.27 5.08
C ILE A 120 -10.91 -5.24 4.33
N THR A 121 -9.61 -5.16 4.56
CA THR A 121 -8.64 -6.06 3.91
C THR A 121 -7.46 -6.23 4.84
N SER A 122 -6.94 -7.44 4.95
CA SER A 122 -5.66 -7.70 5.61
C SER A 122 -4.73 -8.42 4.64
N ALA A 123 -3.44 -8.15 4.76
CA ALA A 123 -2.46 -8.73 3.85
C ALA A 123 -1.14 -8.98 4.54
N SER A 124 -0.47 -10.04 4.11
CA SER A 124 0.94 -10.25 4.40
C SER A 124 1.68 -10.31 3.08
N GLY A 125 2.92 -9.84 3.09
CA GLY A 125 3.69 -9.80 1.85
C GLY A 125 5.18 -9.89 2.08
N VAL A 126 5.87 -10.23 0.99
CA VAL A 126 7.33 -10.32 0.96
C VAL A 126 7.82 -9.56 -0.25
N TRP A 127 8.78 -8.68 -0.03
CA TRP A 127 9.44 -7.91 -1.09
C TRP A 127 10.91 -8.28 -1.14
N LYS A 128 11.43 -8.37 -2.35
CA LYS A 128 12.86 -8.60 -2.57
C LYS A 128 13.55 -7.26 -2.74
N ILE A 129 14.63 -7.07 -1.97
CA ILE A 129 15.50 -5.89 -2.10
C ILE A 129 16.46 -6.16 -3.24
N LEU A 130 16.44 -5.30 -4.26
CA LEU A 130 17.31 -5.45 -5.42
C LEU A 130 18.65 -4.77 -5.13
N LYS A 131 19.72 -5.37 -5.65
CA LYS A 131 21.03 -4.77 -5.56
C LYS A 131 21.13 -3.60 -6.53
N ILE A 132 21.58 -2.47 -6.01
CA ILE A 132 21.96 -1.35 -6.89
C ILE A 132 23.32 -1.67 -7.46
N LYS A 133 23.42 -1.73 -8.79
CA LYS A 133 24.73 -1.85 -9.45
C LYS A 133 25.45 -0.53 -9.31
N SER A 134 26.59 -0.57 -8.66
CA SER A 134 27.48 0.59 -8.59
C SER A 134 28.33 0.70 -9.85
#